data_c24579bf55d06e130695e25e740f96b4
#
_entry.id   c24579bf55d06e130695e25e740f96b4
#
_cell.length_a   1.000
_cell.length_b   1.000
_cell.length_c   1.000
_cell.angle_alpha   90.00
_cell.angle_beta   90.00
_cell.angle_gamma   90.00
#
_symmetry.space_group_name_H-M   'P 1'
#
loop_
_entity.id
_entity.type
_entity.pdbx_description
1 polymer ?
#
loop_
_entity_poly.entity_id
_entity_poly.type
_entity_poly.pdbx_seq_one_letter_code
_entity_poly.pdbx_strand_id
1 'polypeptide(L)'
;GTAGSAWILASLGPKFLGGLEKVKADCKELESKMGSSEADEPGFAPALRPVVFRAYQITNEWFGKGKRITDLESYLYEQGKRLFVERVRQGGIIKEVTPNLILKENDEVVLSGRREFVIGEEDWIGPEVIDAQLLDFPAETLPVMITRKTFAGETINTIRAQKCMHGVSIRSIKRAGINVPVLAQTVVDAGDMLELTGMKREVELAAKQMGYVDRPTNQTDMIFVGLGILVGGLVLSLIHISEPTRHAQIS
;
A
#
# COMPACT_ATOMS: atom_id res chain seq x y z
N GLY A 1 -16.83 -28.73 19.47
CA GLY A 1 -16.16 -29.32 18.31
C GLY A 1 -15.00 -28.54 17.71
N THR A 2 -14.99 -27.21 17.73
CA THR A 2 -13.98 -26.39 17.03
C THR A 2 -12.62 -26.32 17.70
N ALA A 3 -12.54 -26.44 19.03
CA ALA A 3 -11.27 -26.36 19.77
C ALA A 3 -10.35 -27.58 19.49
N GLY A 4 -10.91 -28.78 19.32
CA GLY A 4 -10.14 -30.00 19.03
C GLY A 4 -9.52 -29.99 17.64
N SER A 5 -10.27 -29.54 16.63
CA SER A 5 -9.75 -29.43 15.26
C SER A 5 -8.66 -28.35 15.13
N ALA A 6 -8.83 -27.22 15.82
CA ALA A 6 -7.80 -26.17 15.86
C ALA A 6 -6.50 -26.67 16.54
N TRP A 7 -6.60 -27.42 17.63
CA TRP A 7 -5.46 -28.01 18.30
C TRP A 7 -4.71 -29.04 17.44
N ILE A 8 -5.46 -29.90 16.73
CA ILE A 8 -4.90 -30.90 15.81
C ILE A 8 -4.17 -30.20 14.65
N LEU A 9 -4.76 -29.17 14.04
CA LEU A 9 -4.14 -28.41 12.96
C LEU A 9 -2.88 -27.66 13.42
N ALA A 10 -2.90 -27.07 14.62
CA ALA A 10 -1.77 -26.31 15.13
C ALA A 10 -0.61 -27.18 15.63
N SER A 11 -0.88 -28.39 16.14
CA SER A 11 0.16 -29.25 16.76
C SER A 11 0.61 -30.42 15.88
N LEU A 12 -0.32 -31.06 15.15
CA LEU A 12 -0.01 -32.20 14.28
C LEU A 12 0.30 -31.79 12.84
N GLY A 13 -0.35 -30.73 12.34
CA GLY A 13 -0.13 -30.25 10.96
C GLY A 13 1.32 -29.99 10.64
N PRO A 14 2.05 -29.17 11.41
CA PRO A 14 3.48 -28.92 11.18
C PRO A 14 4.36 -30.15 11.26
N LYS A 15 4.03 -31.13 12.15
CA LYS A 15 4.79 -32.37 12.27
C LYS A 15 4.67 -33.26 11.04
N PHE A 16 3.48 -33.33 10.43
CA PHE A 16 3.25 -34.09 9.20
C PHE A 16 3.92 -33.43 7.98
N LEU A 17 4.08 -32.12 7.98
CA LEU A 17 4.71 -31.34 6.91
C LEU A 17 6.23 -31.22 7.06
N GLY A 18 6.85 -31.95 8.00
CA GLY A 18 8.30 -31.97 8.17
C GLY A 18 8.88 -30.99 9.18
N GLY A 19 8.02 -30.43 10.03
CA GLY A 19 8.41 -29.48 11.10
C GLY A 19 8.08 -28.04 10.78
N LEU A 20 7.99 -27.23 11.84
CA LEU A 20 7.60 -25.81 11.71
C LEU A 20 8.61 -25.00 10.87
N GLU A 21 9.90 -25.30 11.01
CA GLU A 21 10.98 -24.60 10.29
C GLU A 21 10.92 -24.89 8.77
N LYS A 22 10.63 -26.14 8.40
CA LYS A 22 10.46 -26.50 6.99
C LYS A 22 9.21 -25.83 6.40
N VAL A 23 8.09 -25.83 7.12
CA VAL A 23 6.86 -25.15 6.68
C VAL A 23 7.10 -23.64 6.50
N LYS A 24 7.85 -22.98 7.40
CA LYS A 24 8.22 -21.59 7.26
C LYS A 24 9.10 -21.35 6.03
N ALA A 25 10.09 -22.22 5.79
CA ALA A 25 10.97 -22.11 4.63
C ALA A 25 10.19 -22.31 3.31
N ASP A 26 9.32 -23.33 3.25
CA ASP A 26 8.48 -23.61 2.08
C ASP A 26 7.47 -22.47 1.83
N CYS A 27 6.86 -21.91 2.88
CA CYS A 27 6.00 -20.73 2.76
C CYS A 27 6.77 -19.52 2.22
N LYS A 28 7.98 -19.28 2.70
CA LYS A 28 8.84 -18.19 2.26
C LYS A 28 9.27 -18.35 0.79
N GLU A 29 9.63 -19.59 0.41
CA GLU A 29 9.94 -19.91 -0.98
C GLU A 29 8.72 -19.70 -1.89
N LEU A 30 7.51 -20.13 -1.45
CA LEU A 30 6.27 -19.85 -2.16
C LEU A 30 5.97 -18.36 -2.24
N GLU A 31 6.17 -17.60 -1.17
CA GLU A 31 5.99 -16.15 -1.16
C GLU A 31 6.92 -15.44 -2.14
N SER A 32 8.19 -15.87 -2.20
CA SER A 32 9.15 -15.31 -3.17
C SER A 32 8.76 -15.65 -4.61
N LYS A 33 8.29 -16.88 -4.86
CA LYS A 33 7.81 -17.33 -6.18
C LYS A 33 6.50 -16.64 -6.59
N MET A 34 5.59 -16.37 -5.66
CA MET A 34 4.35 -15.65 -5.96
C MET A 34 4.60 -14.20 -6.39
N GLY A 35 5.75 -13.60 -6.01
CA GLY A 35 6.15 -12.28 -6.50
C GLY A 35 6.83 -12.33 -7.87
N SER A 36 7.49 -13.44 -8.22
CA SER A 36 8.28 -13.60 -9.44
C SER A 36 7.56 -14.36 -10.56
N SER A 37 6.64 -15.27 -10.24
CA SER A 37 6.06 -16.18 -11.23
C SER A 37 5.16 -15.52 -12.28
N GLU A 38 4.59 -14.35 -11.98
CA GLU A 38 3.80 -13.58 -12.95
C GLU A 38 4.65 -12.58 -13.76
N ALA A 39 5.88 -12.30 -13.33
CA ALA A 39 6.76 -11.32 -13.97
C ALA A 39 7.76 -11.94 -14.97
N ASP A 40 7.98 -13.26 -14.91
CA ASP A 40 9.01 -13.95 -15.69
C ASP A 40 8.49 -14.57 -17.01
N GLU A 41 7.20 -14.52 -17.28
CA GLU A 41 6.69 -14.92 -18.59
C GLU A 41 7.02 -13.84 -19.63
N PRO A 42 7.67 -14.20 -20.76
CA PRO A 42 7.97 -13.26 -21.83
C PRO A 42 6.68 -12.62 -22.37
N GLY A 43 6.58 -11.30 -22.22
CA GLY A 43 5.40 -10.52 -22.64
C GLY A 43 4.34 -10.29 -21.57
N PHE A 44 4.48 -10.87 -20.37
CA PHE A 44 3.58 -10.59 -19.25
C PHE A 44 4.13 -9.47 -18.36
N ALA A 45 3.34 -8.46 -18.09
CA ALA A 45 3.66 -7.40 -17.14
C ALA A 45 2.49 -7.21 -16.18
N PRO A 46 2.68 -7.50 -14.87
CA PRO A 46 1.60 -7.37 -13.90
C PRO A 46 1.12 -5.92 -13.79
N ALA A 47 -0.19 -5.73 -13.90
CA ALA A 47 -0.82 -4.43 -13.72
C ALA A 47 -0.86 -4.01 -12.24
N LEU A 48 -0.79 -4.97 -11.33
CA LEU A 48 -0.77 -4.76 -9.89
C LEU A 48 0.57 -5.21 -9.31
N ARG A 49 1.24 -4.32 -8.54
CA ARG A 49 2.48 -4.63 -7.85
C ARG A 49 2.30 -4.57 -6.35
N PRO A 50 2.31 -5.72 -5.65
CA PRO A 50 2.15 -5.74 -4.21
C PRO A 50 3.34 -5.07 -3.52
N VAL A 51 3.03 -4.16 -2.61
CA VAL A 51 3.98 -3.51 -1.70
C VAL A 51 3.77 -4.11 -0.33
N VAL A 52 4.85 -4.55 0.30
CA VAL A 52 4.83 -5.17 1.62
C VAL A 52 5.76 -4.45 2.57
N PHE A 53 5.52 -4.65 3.86
CA PHE A 53 6.31 -4.12 4.96
C PHE A 53 6.83 -5.30 5.77
N ARG A 54 8.14 -5.34 6.03
CA ARG A 54 8.79 -6.38 6.83
C ARG A 54 9.78 -5.75 7.80
N ALA A 55 9.88 -6.32 8.98
CA ALA A 55 10.82 -5.89 10.01
C ALA A 55 12.02 -6.84 10.05
N TYR A 56 13.20 -6.27 10.15
CA TYR A 56 14.46 -7.01 10.21
C TYR A 56 15.32 -6.49 11.36
N GLN A 57 16.02 -7.40 12.04
CA GLN A 57 17.08 -7.04 12.98
C GLN A 57 18.39 -6.92 12.22
N ILE A 58 19.08 -5.80 12.36
CA ILE A 58 20.36 -5.57 11.72
C ILE A 58 21.45 -6.41 12.39
N THR A 59 22.03 -7.34 11.64
CA THR A 59 23.16 -8.18 12.11
C THR A 59 24.38 -8.09 11.21
N ASN A 60 24.27 -7.43 10.05
CA ASN A 60 25.36 -7.33 9.08
C ASN A 60 26.44 -6.35 9.57
N GLU A 61 27.70 -6.77 9.52
CA GLU A 61 28.87 -5.96 9.88
C GLU A 61 29.03 -4.66 9.07
N TRP A 62 28.36 -4.55 7.91
CA TRP A 62 28.32 -3.32 7.11
C TRP A 62 27.79 -2.12 7.92
N PHE A 63 26.94 -2.38 8.91
CA PHE A 63 26.36 -1.38 9.82
C PHE A 63 27.24 -1.10 11.05
N GLY A 64 28.34 -1.85 11.28
CA GLY A 64 29.12 -1.79 12.50
C GLY A 64 29.69 -0.41 12.84
N LYS A 65 30.05 0.38 11.83
CA LYS A 65 30.48 1.80 11.99
C LYS A 65 29.32 2.81 12.01
N GLY A 66 28.10 2.33 11.95
CA GLY A 66 26.90 3.15 11.74
C GLY A 66 26.75 3.59 10.28
N LYS A 67 25.54 3.45 9.73
CA LYS A 67 25.18 3.87 8.38
C LYS A 67 23.93 4.73 8.42
N ARG A 68 23.89 5.78 7.62
CA ARG A 68 22.67 6.59 7.51
C ARG A 68 21.61 5.82 6.73
N ILE A 69 20.36 6.14 6.98
CA ILE A 69 19.23 5.58 6.21
C ILE A 69 19.43 5.84 4.72
N THR A 70 19.84 7.06 4.35
CA THR A 70 20.14 7.39 2.95
C THR A 70 21.23 6.53 2.32
N ASP A 71 22.23 6.12 3.10
CA ASP A 71 23.32 5.28 2.59
C ASP A 71 22.80 3.86 2.32
N LEU A 72 21.92 3.34 3.18
CA LEU A 72 21.26 2.05 3.00
C LEU A 72 20.33 2.06 1.79
N GLU A 73 19.44 3.04 1.70
CA GLU A 73 18.49 3.14 0.58
C GLU A 73 19.20 3.32 -0.76
N SER A 74 20.28 4.13 -0.80
CA SER A 74 21.10 4.30 -2.00
C SER A 74 21.79 3.01 -2.40
N TYR A 75 22.36 2.29 -1.46
CA TYR A 75 23.01 0.99 -1.71
C TYR A 75 22.02 -0.04 -2.29
N LEU A 76 20.82 -0.14 -1.73
CA LEU A 76 19.77 -1.02 -2.22
C LEU A 76 19.28 -0.59 -3.61
N TYR A 77 19.18 0.71 -3.84
CA TYR A 77 18.79 1.27 -5.14
C TYR A 77 19.81 0.96 -6.23
N GLU A 78 21.11 1.03 -5.95
CA GLU A 78 22.19 0.66 -6.88
C GLU A 78 22.12 -0.82 -7.27
N GLN A 79 21.59 -1.68 -6.38
CA GLN A 79 21.33 -3.08 -6.67
C GLN A 79 19.99 -3.33 -7.41
N GLY A 80 19.31 -2.27 -7.84
CA GLY A 80 18.00 -2.35 -8.51
C GLY A 80 16.82 -2.60 -7.58
N LYS A 81 17.03 -2.56 -6.26
CA LYS A 81 16.02 -2.79 -5.24
C LYS A 81 15.55 -1.44 -4.69
N ARG A 82 14.34 -1.02 -5.02
CA ARG A 82 13.75 0.19 -4.43
C ARG A 82 13.04 -0.16 -3.14
N LEU A 83 13.76 -0.02 -2.03
CA LEU A 83 13.28 -0.24 -0.68
C LEU A 83 13.43 1.04 0.14
N PHE A 84 12.53 1.26 1.09
CA PHE A 84 12.54 2.41 1.98
C PHE A 84 12.48 1.96 3.44
N VAL A 85 13.16 2.71 4.31
CA VAL A 85 13.09 2.52 5.75
C VAL A 85 11.91 3.31 6.30
N GLU A 86 10.91 2.62 6.82
CA GLU A 86 9.67 3.23 7.30
C GLU A 86 9.65 3.45 8.81
N ARG A 87 10.33 2.59 9.55
CA ARG A 87 10.42 2.65 11.01
C ARG A 87 11.73 2.06 11.51
N VAL A 88 12.21 2.60 12.61
CA VAL A 88 13.45 2.13 13.25
C VAL A 88 13.21 2.01 14.75
N ARG A 89 13.66 0.91 15.36
CA ARG A 89 13.75 0.74 16.81
C ARG A 89 15.21 0.62 17.21
N GLN A 90 15.65 1.51 18.10
CA GLN A 90 17.00 1.55 18.65
C GLN A 90 16.95 1.47 20.16
N GLY A 91 17.59 0.46 20.75
CA GLY A 91 17.57 0.26 22.20
C GLY A 91 16.15 0.11 22.78
N GLY A 92 15.24 -0.53 22.06
CA GLY A 92 13.85 -0.75 22.47
C GLY A 92 12.92 0.46 22.22
N ILE A 93 13.43 1.60 21.74
CA ILE A 93 12.64 2.82 21.50
C ILE A 93 12.43 3.00 19.99
N ILE A 94 11.16 3.15 19.60
CA ILE A 94 10.80 3.50 18.22
C ILE A 94 11.14 4.96 17.97
N LYS A 95 11.94 5.22 16.93
CA LYS A 95 12.37 6.56 16.54
C LYS A 95 11.71 6.99 15.24
N GLU A 96 11.54 8.30 15.09
CA GLU A 96 11.14 8.89 13.83
C GLU A 96 12.24 8.71 12.79
N VAL A 97 11.83 8.25 11.60
CA VAL A 97 12.75 8.04 10.48
C VAL A 97 13.12 9.38 9.87
N THR A 98 14.42 9.67 9.88
CA THR A 98 14.99 10.82 9.21
C THR A 98 16.13 10.36 8.29
N PRO A 99 16.38 11.05 7.16
CA PRO A 99 17.41 10.64 6.20
C PRO A 99 18.80 10.46 6.81
N ASN A 100 19.12 11.22 7.85
CA ASN A 100 20.41 11.22 8.55
C ASN A 100 20.44 10.31 9.79
N LEU A 101 19.36 9.61 10.12
CA LEU A 101 19.35 8.68 11.25
C LEU A 101 20.39 7.58 10.99
N ILE A 102 21.23 7.33 12.00
CA ILE A 102 22.30 6.35 11.91
C ILE A 102 21.80 5.01 12.42
N LEU A 103 21.86 4.01 11.57
CA LEU A 103 21.55 2.62 11.85
C LEU A 103 22.82 1.90 12.32
N LYS A 104 22.68 1.01 13.29
CA LYS A 104 23.76 0.20 13.87
C LYS A 104 23.34 -1.27 13.97
N GLU A 105 24.30 -2.12 14.25
CA GLU A 105 24.01 -3.51 14.63
C GLU A 105 23.05 -3.58 15.83
N ASN A 106 22.18 -4.57 15.82
CA ASN A 106 21.09 -4.82 16.77
C ASN A 106 19.94 -3.80 16.73
N ASP A 107 19.96 -2.82 15.83
CA ASP A 107 18.76 -2.02 15.55
C ASP A 107 17.74 -2.85 14.77
N GLU A 108 16.47 -2.53 14.92
CA GLU A 108 15.42 -3.14 14.15
C GLU A 108 14.86 -2.13 13.16
N VAL A 109 14.69 -2.54 11.92
CA VAL A 109 14.22 -1.68 10.83
C VAL A 109 13.03 -2.29 10.13
N VAL A 110 12.05 -1.47 9.79
CA VAL A 110 10.95 -1.85 8.89
C VAL A 110 11.28 -1.35 7.50
N LEU A 111 11.33 -2.28 6.56
CA LEU A 111 11.50 -1.98 5.14
C LEU A 111 10.17 -2.09 4.41
N SER A 112 9.93 -1.15 3.52
CA SER A 112 8.83 -1.19 2.57
C SER A 112 9.33 -1.26 1.15
N GLY A 113 8.56 -1.92 0.30
CA GLY A 113 8.83 -2.00 -1.11
C GLY A 113 8.11 -3.15 -1.79
N ARG A 114 8.53 -3.43 -3.01
CA ARG A 114 7.97 -4.55 -3.78
C ARG A 114 8.29 -5.87 -3.07
N ARG A 115 7.29 -6.75 -3.03
CA ARG A 115 7.39 -8.03 -2.31
C ARG A 115 8.64 -8.82 -2.67
N GLU A 116 8.95 -8.93 -3.95
CA GLU A 116 10.11 -9.66 -4.46
C GLU A 116 11.47 -9.12 -3.97
N PHE A 117 11.51 -7.86 -3.56
CA PHE A 117 12.75 -7.24 -3.06
C PHE A 117 12.82 -7.23 -1.53
N VAL A 118 11.69 -7.14 -0.85
CA VAL A 118 11.67 -7.12 0.63
C VAL A 118 11.94 -8.51 1.20
N ILE A 119 11.30 -9.54 0.63
CA ILE A 119 11.48 -10.93 1.06
C ILE A 119 12.86 -11.42 0.59
N GLY A 120 13.69 -11.85 1.53
CA GLY A 120 15.06 -12.30 1.24
C GLY A 120 16.14 -11.34 1.70
N GLU A 121 15.80 -10.16 2.21
CA GLU A 121 16.79 -9.26 2.81
C GLU A 121 17.36 -9.78 4.14
N GLU A 122 16.78 -10.82 4.73
CA GLU A 122 17.31 -11.46 5.93
C GLU A 122 18.72 -12.03 5.73
N ASP A 123 19.07 -12.47 4.52
CA ASP A 123 20.41 -13.00 4.22
C ASP A 123 21.47 -11.89 4.27
N TRP A 124 21.07 -10.63 4.04
CA TRP A 124 21.98 -9.50 3.99
C TRP A 124 21.81 -8.54 5.19
N ILE A 125 20.58 -8.19 5.56
CA ILE A 125 20.34 -7.28 6.71
C ILE A 125 20.41 -8.03 8.01
N GLY A 126 19.73 -9.18 8.09
CA GLY A 126 19.61 -10.03 9.25
C GLY A 126 18.22 -10.63 9.41
N PRO A 127 17.96 -11.39 10.46
CA PRO A 127 16.73 -12.16 10.64
C PRO A 127 15.47 -11.27 10.65
N GLU A 128 14.37 -11.79 10.08
CA GLU A 128 13.06 -11.16 10.14
C GLU A 128 12.54 -11.16 11.59
N VAL A 129 12.01 -10.01 12.02
CA VAL A 129 11.41 -9.81 13.34
C VAL A 129 9.90 -9.76 13.20
N ILE A 130 9.19 -10.65 13.89
CA ILE A 130 7.73 -10.66 13.94
C ILE A 130 7.28 -9.86 15.16
N ASP A 131 7.13 -8.56 15.01
CA ASP A 131 6.71 -7.65 16.07
C ASP A 131 5.55 -6.77 15.60
N ALA A 132 4.37 -7.00 16.18
CA ALA A 132 3.17 -6.26 15.84
C ALA A 132 3.31 -4.76 16.13
N GLN A 133 4.03 -4.39 17.20
CA GLN A 133 4.19 -2.99 17.59
C GLN A 133 5.10 -2.23 16.62
N LEU A 134 6.12 -2.91 16.09
CA LEU A 134 7.03 -2.33 15.11
C LEU A 134 6.34 -2.15 13.75
N LEU A 135 5.41 -3.04 13.40
CA LEU A 135 4.63 -3.00 12.15
C LEU A 135 3.32 -2.21 12.25
N ASP A 136 2.95 -1.75 13.46
CA ASP A 136 1.74 -0.92 13.67
C ASP A 136 2.05 0.56 13.36
N PHE A 137 2.00 0.92 12.09
CA PHE A 137 2.11 2.32 11.63
C PHE A 137 1.05 2.62 10.56
N PRO A 138 0.64 3.90 10.42
CA PRO A 138 -0.41 4.29 9.50
C PRO A 138 0.06 4.23 8.06
N ALA A 139 0.00 3.03 7.44
CA ALA A 139 0.14 2.89 6.00
C ALA A 139 -1.20 3.16 5.32
N GLU A 140 -1.18 3.83 4.19
CA GLU A 140 -2.37 4.15 3.40
C GLU A 140 -2.15 3.86 1.93
N THR A 141 -3.23 3.45 1.26
CA THR A 141 -3.28 3.39 -0.20
C THR A 141 -4.29 4.40 -0.68
N LEU A 142 -3.83 5.39 -1.46
CA LEU A 142 -4.68 6.44 -2.01
C LEU A 142 -4.74 6.37 -3.54
N PRO A 143 -5.94 6.37 -4.12
CA PRO A 143 -6.13 6.62 -5.55
C PRO A 143 -5.98 8.11 -5.84
N VAL A 144 -5.07 8.44 -6.76
CA VAL A 144 -4.74 9.81 -7.13
C VAL A 144 -4.90 9.98 -8.64
N MET A 145 -5.80 10.88 -9.04
CA MET A 145 -5.96 11.27 -10.43
C MET A 145 -4.87 12.28 -10.82
N ILE A 146 -4.12 11.99 -11.86
CA ILE A 146 -3.08 12.89 -12.38
C ILE A 146 -3.71 14.08 -13.07
N THR A 147 -3.51 15.27 -12.50
CA THR A 147 -3.99 16.54 -13.06
C THR A 147 -2.87 17.54 -13.30
N ARG A 148 -1.72 17.33 -12.68
CA ARG A 148 -0.58 18.24 -12.82
C ARG A 148 0.25 17.91 -14.06
N LYS A 149 0.51 18.93 -14.88
CA LYS A 149 1.32 18.80 -16.10
C LYS A 149 2.76 18.33 -15.86
N THR A 150 3.28 18.52 -14.66
CA THR A 150 4.62 18.07 -14.26
C THR A 150 4.75 16.54 -14.16
N PHE A 151 3.64 15.83 -14.10
CA PHE A 151 3.58 14.38 -14.03
C PHE A 151 2.96 13.74 -15.27
N ALA A 152 2.08 14.50 -15.95
CA ALA A 152 1.44 14.03 -17.19
C ALA A 152 2.45 14.06 -18.34
N GLY A 153 2.56 12.96 -19.05
CA GLY A 153 3.56 12.74 -20.12
C GLY A 153 4.89 12.18 -19.64
N GLU A 154 5.08 12.05 -18.32
CA GLU A 154 6.32 11.50 -17.76
C GLU A 154 6.26 9.98 -17.60
N THR A 155 7.44 9.34 -17.65
CA THR A 155 7.53 7.91 -17.40
C THR A 155 7.46 7.61 -15.91
N ILE A 156 7.02 6.40 -15.55
CA ILE A 156 7.03 5.92 -14.16
C ILE A 156 8.41 6.04 -13.54
N ASN A 157 9.47 5.80 -14.30
CA ASN A 157 10.85 5.95 -13.80
C ASN A 157 11.17 7.40 -13.41
N THR A 158 10.81 8.37 -14.25
CA THR A 158 10.98 9.81 -13.95
C THR A 158 10.16 10.22 -12.74
N ILE A 159 8.91 9.77 -12.65
CA ILE A 159 8.01 10.07 -11.53
C ILE A 159 8.60 9.53 -10.22
N ARG A 160 9.09 8.29 -10.22
CA ARG A 160 9.70 7.65 -9.04
C ARG A 160 10.97 8.35 -8.56
N ALA A 161 11.70 9.01 -9.45
CA ALA A 161 12.91 9.77 -9.10
C ALA A 161 12.61 11.11 -8.40
N GLN A 162 11.36 11.57 -8.42
CA GLN A 162 10.99 12.83 -7.78
C GLN A 162 11.00 12.72 -6.25
N LYS A 163 11.37 13.78 -5.56
CA LYS A 163 11.47 13.83 -4.09
C LYS A 163 10.17 13.47 -3.37
N CYS A 164 9.03 13.85 -3.96
CA CYS A 164 7.71 13.55 -3.38
C CYS A 164 7.36 12.06 -3.39
N MET A 165 8.08 11.26 -4.16
CA MET A 165 7.88 9.81 -4.26
C MET A 165 8.81 9.00 -3.33
N HIS A 166 9.52 9.68 -2.42
CA HIS A 166 10.29 9.00 -1.38
C HIS A 166 9.33 8.31 -0.41
N GLY A 167 9.56 7.03 -0.10
CA GLY A 167 8.66 6.22 0.74
C GLY A 167 7.29 5.91 0.10
N VAL A 168 7.08 6.28 -1.18
CA VAL A 168 5.82 6.05 -1.89
C VAL A 168 6.02 5.11 -3.07
N SER A 169 5.20 4.09 -3.14
CA SER A 169 5.19 3.10 -4.21
C SER A 169 3.92 3.22 -5.05
N ILE A 170 4.06 3.09 -6.36
CA ILE A 170 2.93 3.02 -7.30
C ILE A 170 2.52 1.55 -7.39
N ARG A 171 1.32 1.23 -6.91
CA ARG A 171 0.76 -0.11 -6.88
C ARG A 171 0.08 -0.48 -8.18
N SER A 172 -0.75 0.42 -8.71
CA SER A 172 -1.48 0.22 -9.95
C SER A 172 -1.68 1.52 -10.71
N ILE A 173 -1.95 1.42 -12.00
CA ILE A 173 -2.34 2.52 -12.89
C ILE A 173 -3.63 2.11 -13.58
N LYS A 174 -4.65 2.99 -13.53
CA LYS A 174 -5.90 2.81 -14.27
C LYS A 174 -6.09 3.97 -15.24
N ARG A 175 -6.25 3.65 -16.51
CA ARG A 175 -6.54 4.60 -17.59
C ARG A 175 -7.93 4.31 -18.14
N ALA A 176 -8.86 5.24 -18.01
CA ALA A 176 -10.26 5.05 -18.42
C ALA A 176 -10.88 3.74 -17.86
N GLY A 177 -10.56 3.37 -16.62
CA GLY A 177 -11.05 2.16 -15.97
C GLY A 177 -10.28 0.87 -16.29
N ILE A 178 -9.32 0.91 -17.24
CA ILE A 178 -8.52 -0.26 -17.64
C ILE A 178 -7.16 -0.23 -16.88
N ASN A 179 -6.74 -1.38 -16.38
CA ASN A 179 -5.43 -1.49 -15.74
C ASN A 179 -4.30 -1.42 -16.77
N VAL A 180 -3.33 -0.55 -16.50
CA VAL A 180 -2.12 -0.38 -17.31
C VAL A 180 -0.93 -0.98 -16.55
N PRO A 181 -0.03 -1.72 -17.23
CA PRO A 181 1.16 -2.29 -16.59
C PRO A 181 2.06 -1.23 -15.98
N VAL A 182 2.53 -1.46 -14.73
CA VAL A 182 3.41 -0.53 -14.00
C VAL A 182 4.87 -0.82 -14.32
N LEU A 183 5.30 -0.49 -15.55
CA LEU A 183 6.67 -0.62 -16.01
C LEU A 183 7.44 0.69 -15.85
N ALA A 184 8.77 0.63 -15.83
CA ALA A 184 9.62 1.82 -15.73
C ALA A 184 9.39 2.82 -16.88
N GLN A 185 9.17 2.32 -18.09
CA GLN A 185 8.92 3.09 -19.31
C GLN A 185 7.45 3.46 -19.55
N THR A 186 6.51 2.97 -18.73
CA THR A 186 5.09 3.34 -18.88
C THR A 186 4.93 4.84 -18.69
N VAL A 187 4.36 5.50 -19.68
CA VAL A 187 4.03 6.93 -19.64
C VAL A 187 2.71 7.12 -18.93
N VAL A 188 2.65 8.05 -18.00
CA VAL A 188 1.46 8.43 -17.25
C VAL A 188 0.81 9.63 -17.93
N ASP A 189 -0.47 9.52 -18.24
CA ASP A 189 -1.23 10.60 -18.89
C ASP A 189 -2.10 11.39 -17.90
N ALA A 190 -2.49 12.58 -18.30
CA ALA A 190 -3.46 13.35 -17.54
C ALA A 190 -4.81 12.60 -17.49
N GLY A 191 -5.37 12.47 -16.28
CA GLY A 191 -6.59 11.69 -16.04
C GLY A 191 -6.34 10.22 -15.66
N ASP A 192 -5.09 9.74 -15.72
CA ASP A 192 -4.76 8.43 -15.16
C ASP A 192 -4.96 8.42 -13.65
N MET A 193 -5.48 7.31 -13.14
CA MET A 193 -5.64 7.05 -11.71
C MET A 193 -4.49 6.17 -11.24
N LEU A 194 -3.63 6.70 -10.36
CA LEU A 194 -2.54 5.97 -9.75
C LEU A 194 -2.91 5.57 -8.33
N GLU A 195 -2.74 4.30 -7.95
CA GLU A 195 -2.83 3.86 -6.57
C GLU A 195 -1.44 4.00 -5.92
N LEU A 196 -1.31 4.96 -5.01
CA LEU A 196 -0.10 5.22 -4.25
C LEU A 196 -0.18 4.52 -2.90
N THR A 197 0.87 3.80 -2.52
CA THR A 197 0.95 3.08 -1.24
C THR A 197 2.24 3.46 -0.51
N GLY A 198 2.14 3.68 0.80
CA GLY A 198 3.26 4.02 1.67
C GLY A 198 2.78 4.52 3.02
N MET A 199 3.65 5.18 3.78
CA MET A 199 3.22 5.87 5.00
C MET A 199 2.22 6.96 4.67
N LYS A 200 1.15 7.06 5.46
CA LYS A 200 0.04 8.00 5.26
C LYS A 200 0.53 9.42 4.93
N ARG A 201 1.46 9.95 5.72
CA ARG A 201 2.00 11.31 5.54
C ARG A 201 2.67 11.49 4.18
N GLU A 202 3.51 10.54 3.78
CA GLU A 202 4.26 10.61 2.52
C GLU A 202 3.33 10.45 1.31
N VAL A 203 2.37 9.51 1.40
CA VAL A 203 1.35 9.32 0.35
C VAL A 203 0.48 10.55 0.19
N GLU A 204 0.05 11.21 1.29
CA GLU A 204 -0.73 12.44 1.21
C GLU A 204 0.06 13.61 0.60
N LEU A 205 1.36 13.72 0.91
CA LEU A 205 2.24 14.75 0.32
C LEU A 205 2.43 14.52 -1.17
N ALA A 206 2.72 13.28 -1.59
CA ALA A 206 2.83 12.91 -2.99
C ALA A 206 1.53 13.18 -3.75
N ALA A 207 0.41 12.75 -3.21
CA ALA A 207 -0.91 12.91 -3.81
C ALA A 207 -1.27 14.37 -4.08
N LYS A 208 -1.02 15.27 -3.12
CA LYS A 208 -1.25 16.73 -3.28
C LYS A 208 -0.40 17.34 -4.39
N GLN A 209 0.80 16.80 -4.64
CA GLN A 209 1.67 17.30 -5.71
C GLN A 209 1.31 16.73 -7.07
N MET A 210 0.73 15.53 -7.14
CA MET A 210 0.39 14.85 -8.40
C MET A 210 -0.97 15.26 -8.96
N GLY A 211 -1.94 15.51 -8.08
CA GLY A 211 -3.25 15.88 -8.55
C GLY A 211 -4.37 15.78 -7.52
N TYR A 212 -5.49 15.23 -7.94
CA TYR A 212 -6.70 15.09 -7.12
C TYR A 212 -6.75 13.70 -6.49
N VAL A 213 -6.98 13.66 -5.17
CA VAL A 213 -7.16 12.42 -4.42
C VAL A 213 -8.63 12.02 -4.50
N ASP A 214 -8.90 10.89 -5.12
CA ASP A 214 -10.23 10.28 -5.11
C ASP A 214 -10.37 9.41 -3.87
N ARG A 215 -10.88 10.00 -2.79
CA ARG A 215 -11.22 9.24 -1.58
C ARG A 215 -12.64 8.73 -1.76
N PRO A 216 -12.86 7.41 -1.92
CA PRO A 216 -14.20 6.87 -1.90
C PRO A 216 -14.82 7.15 -0.54
N THR A 217 -15.63 8.18 -0.48
CA THR A 217 -16.44 8.46 0.71
C THR A 217 -17.58 7.45 0.73
N ASN A 218 -17.45 6.42 1.55
CA ASN A 218 -18.57 5.52 1.88
C ASN A 218 -19.66 6.22 2.72
N GLN A 219 -19.53 7.53 2.91
CA GLN A 219 -20.55 8.33 3.57
C GLN A 219 -21.56 8.75 2.50
N THR A 220 -22.72 8.13 2.53
CA THR A 220 -23.92 8.66 1.85
C THR A 220 -24.07 10.10 2.32
N ASP A 221 -24.10 11.04 1.38
CA ASP A 221 -24.27 12.45 1.72
C ASP A 221 -25.69 12.66 2.25
N MET A 222 -25.83 12.46 3.57
CA MET A 222 -27.11 12.51 4.29
C MET A 222 -27.81 13.87 4.12
N ILE A 223 -27.03 14.91 3.79
CA ILE A 223 -27.60 16.25 3.53
C ILE A 223 -28.38 16.23 2.22
N PHE A 224 -27.82 15.66 1.14
CA PHE A 224 -28.54 15.55 -0.14
C PHE A 224 -29.72 14.60 -0.06
N VAL A 225 -29.60 13.49 0.67
CA VAL A 225 -30.72 12.58 0.90
C VAL A 225 -31.82 13.27 1.71
N GLY A 226 -31.47 13.96 2.79
CA GLY A 226 -32.41 14.72 3.60
C GLY A 226 -33.12 15.84 2.83
N LEU A 227 -32.36 16.59 2.03
CA LEU A 227 -32.91 17.64 1.17
C LEU A 227 -33.84 17.06 0.10
N GLY A 228 -33.46 15.93 -0.52
CA GLY A 228 -34.29 15.24 -1.50
C GLY A 228 -35.62 14.77 -0.93
N ILE A 229 -35.63 14.21 0.28
CA ILE A 229 -36.84 13.80 0.99
C ILE A 229 -37.72 15.03 1.30
N LEU A 230 -37.12 16.12 1.77
CA LEU A 230 -37.85 17.34 2.14
C LEU A 230 -38.49 18.00 0.90
N VAL A 231 -37.72 18.13 -0.18
CA VAL A 231 -38.25 18.71 -1.45
C VAL A 231 -39.34 17.80 -2.03
N GLY A 232 -39.11 16.49 -2.06
CA GLY A 232 -40.07 15.51 -2.57
C GLY A 232 -41.36 15.53 -1.76
N GLY A 233 -41.28 15.63 -0.41
CA GLY A 233 -42.42 15.75 0.48
C GLY A 233 -43.22 17.06 0.25
N LEU A 234 -42.52 18.18 0.05
CA LEU A 234 -43.16 19.46 -0.29
C LEU A 234 -43.90 19.41 -1.63
N VAL A 235 -43.31 18.85 -2.65
CA VAL A 235 -43.90 18.68 -3.97
C VAL A 235 -45.17 17.81 -3.89
N LEU A 236 -45.11 16.68 -3.19
CA LEU A 236 -46.23 15.79 -2.97
C LEU A 236 -47.36 16.49 -2.18
N SER A 237 -47.02 17.28 -1.15
CA SER A 237 -47.98 18.07 -0.39
C SER A 237 -48.71 19.11 -1.23
N LEU A 238 -47.95 19.81 -2.10
CA LEU A 238 -48.54 20.79 -3.01
C LEU A 238 -49.47 20.14 -4.04
N ILE A 239 -49.13 18.98 -4.59
CA ILE A 239 -49.96 18.21 -5.50
C ILE A 239 -51.25 17.78 -4.82
N HIS A 240 -51.14 17.29 -3.58
CA HIS A 240 -52.32 16.84 -2.80
C HIS A 240 -53.24 17.99 -2.43
N ILE A 241 -52.71 19.19 -2.17
CA ILE A 241 -53.52 20.41 -1.90
C ILE A 241 -54.18 20.93 -3.16
N SER A 242 -53.57 20.75 -4.34
CA SER A 242 -54.06 21.23 -5.60
C SER A 242 -55.09 20.31 -6.30
N GLU A 243 -55.31 19.08 -5.80
CA GLU A 243 -56.41 18.25 -6.26
C GLU A 243 -57.74 18.77 -5.74
N PRO A 244 -58.62 19.37 -6.59
CA PRO A 244 -59.94 19.75 -6.19
C PRO A 244 -60.76 18.47 -5.98
N THR A 245 -61.22 18.25 -4.75
CA THR A 245 -62.20 17.21 -4.42
C THR A 245 -63.43 17.39 -5.32
N ARG A 246 -63.47 16.64 -6.42
CA ARG A 246 -64.71 16.45 -7.19
C ARG A 246 -65.62 15.53 -6.33
N HIS A 247 -66.34 16.14 -5.42
CA HIS A 247 -67.54 15.49 -4.89
C HIS A 247 -68.51 15.39 -6.08
N ALA A 248 -68.68 14.21 -6.62
CA ALA A 248 -69.80 13.88 -7.50
C ALA A 248 -71.05 14.01 -6.63
N GLN A 249 -71.84 15.08 -6.83
CA GLN A 249 -73.22 15.10 -6.41
C GLN A 249 -73.96 14.15 -7.36
N ILE A 250 -74.39 13.01 -6.79
CA ILE A 250 -75.43 12.18 -7.39
C ILE A 250 -76.73 12.62 -6.75
N SER A 251 -77.58 13.27 -7.58
CA SER A 251 -78.99 13.48 -7.33
C SER A 251 -79.78 12.41 -8.06
#